data_6751b13837221373c7d1556c542b368b
#
_entry.id   6751b13837221373c7d1556c542b368b
#
_cell.length_a   1.000
_cell.length_b   1.000
_cell.length_c   1.000
_cell.angle_alpha   90.00
_cell.angle_beta   90.00
_cell.angle_gamma   90.00
#
_symmetry.space_group_name_H-M   'P 1'
#
loop_
_entity.id
_entity.type
_entity.pdbx_description
1 polymer ?
#
loop_
_entity_poly.entity_id
_entity_poly.type
_entity_poly.pdbx_seq_one_letter_code
_entity_poly.pdbx_strand_id
1 'polypeptide(L)'
;MKKFLFIFIFFNTPVFANGYDVFGIGFYDVKFDGSASNQATDFRYERRFGNTLFDIGPEEDNFFYLKPFAGIELTSDSASYIIAGIYLEDNLGQLFTGKESNLIFTPSFGVGYYDDGNGLKLGNKIQFRSTFEISYELKNKNRIAGSFGHISNGNLSNINPGVEIISFSYQIPF
;
A
#
# COMPACT_ATOMS: atom_id res chain seq x y z
N MET A 1 28.79 -17.47 1.11
CA MET A 1 27.47 -17.09 1.67
C MET A 1 27.63 -15.85 2.55
N LYS A 2 27.24 -14.67 2.03
CA LYS A 2 27.28 -13.43 2.82
C LYS A 2 25.96 -13.35 3.60
N LYS A 3 26.05 -13.44 4.94
CA LYS A 3 24.91 -13.23 5.84
C LYS A 3 24.62 -11.74 5.87
N PHE A 4 23.51 -11.31 5.29
CA PHE A 4 22.98 -9.96 5.49
C PHE A 4 22.30 -9.92 6.86
N LEU A 5 22.87 -9.17 7.79
CA LEU A 5 22.27 -8.84 9.07
C LEU A 5 21.35 -7.63 8.84
N PHE A 6 20.04 -7.83 8.79
CA PHE A 6 19.07 -6.75 8.82
C PHE A 6 18.97 -6.21 10.25
N ILE A 7 19.56 -5.04 10.49
CA ILE A 7 19.37 -4.30 11.73
C ILE A 7 18.07 -3.50 11.58
N PHE A 8 17.00 -3.96 12.21
CA PHE A 8 15.79 -3.15 12.42
C PHE A 8 16.09 -2.10 13.49
N ILE A 9 16.37 -0.88 13.06
CA ILE A 9 16.47 0.26 13.99
C ILE A 9 15.03 0.72 14.27
N PHE A 10 14.50 0.31 15.43
CA PHE A 10 13.27 0.88 15.96
C PHE A 10 13.56 2.28 16.49
N PHE A 11 13.24 3.29 15.72
CA PHE A 11 13.17 4.65 16.25
C PHE A 11 11.92 4.78 17.11
N ASN A 12 12.06 4.61 18.43
CA ASN A 12 11.04 5.02 19.39
C ASN A 12 11.05 6.56 19.47
N THR A 13 10.44 7.22 18.53
CA THR A 13 10.13 8.64 18.64
C THR A 13 8.63 8.80 18.89
N PRO A 14 8.20 9.58 19.90
CA PRO A 14 6.80 9.81 20.21
C PRO A 14 6.01 10.54 19.09
N VAL A 15 6.67 10.85 17.98
CA VAL A 15 6.12 11.58 16.84
C VAL A 15 5.23 10.69 15.94
N PHE A 16 5.29 9.37 16.06
CA PHE A 16 4.56 8.42 15.19
C PHE A 16 3.54 7.58 15.95
N ALA A 17 2.97 8.10 17.03
CA ALA A 17 1.88 7.46 17.73
C ALA A 17 0.58 7.66 16.94
N ASN A 18 -0.16 6.58 16.78
CA ASN A 18 -1.40 6.40 16.01
C ASN A 18 -1.18 6.10 14.53
N GLY A 19 -1.51 4.90 14.14
CA GLY A 19 -1.41 4.43 12.78
C GLY A 19 -1.84 2.98 12.67
N TYR A 20 -1.49 2.32 11.56
CA TYR A 20 -1.84 0.93 11.32
C TYR A 20 -0.65 0.15 10.78
N ASP A 21 -0.38 -1.01 11.39
CA ASP A 21 0.40 -2.06 10.76
C ASP A 21 -0.54 -2.89 9.89
N VAL A 22 -0.27 -2.94 8.57
CA VAL A 22 -1.09 -3.58 7.54
C VAL A 22 -0.41 -4.83 7.05
N PHE A 23 -1.07 -5.98 7.20
CA PHE A 23 -0.61 -7.28 6.71
C PHE A 23 -1.54 -7.73 5.61
N GLY A 24 -1.02 -7.85 4.39
CA GLY A 24 -1.79 -8.19 3.19
C GLY A 24 -1.34 -9.48 2.53
N ILE A 25 -2.28 -10.14 1.88
CA ILE A 25 -2.06 -11.24 0.96
C ILE A 25 -2.93 -11.02 -0.28
N GLY A 26 -2.40 -11.31 -1.46
CA GLY A 26 -3.10 -11.03 -2.69
C GLY A 26 -2.65 -11.83 -3.90
N PHE A 27 -3.22 -11.45 -5.03
CA PHE A 27 -2.89 -11.95 -6.36
C PHE A 27 -2.12 -10.87 -7.11
N TYR A 28 -0.92 -11.20 -7.53
CA TYR A 28 -0.04 -10.36 -8.32
C TYR A 28 -0.20 -10.68 -9.81
N ASP A 29 -0.11 -9.67 -10.68
CA ASP A 29 -0.31 -9.74 -12.13
C ASP A 29 -1.71 -10.25 -12.51
N VAL A 30 -2.74 -9.62 -11.95
CA VAL A 30 -4.14 -9.91 -12.29
C VAL A 30 -4.46 -9.29 -13.64
N LYS A 31 -4.80 -10.12 -14.64
CA LYS A 31 -5.26 -9.69 -15.97
C LYS A 31 -6.71 -10.08 -16.16
N PHE A 32 -7.56 -9.08 -16.37
CA PHE A 32 -9.00 -9.31 -16.57
C PHE A 32 -9.34 -9.85 -17.96
N ASP A 33 -8.42 -9.79 -18.91
CA ASP A 33 -8.55 -10.33 -20.26
C ASP A 33 -8.03 -11.78 -20.41
N GLY A 34 -7.59 -12.38 -19.30
CA GLY A 34 -7.05 -13.75 -19.30
C GLY A 34 -5.61 -13.89 -19.82
N SER A 35 -4.93 -12.80 -20.12
CA SER A 35 -3.55 -12.78 -20.65
C SER A 35 -2.45 -12.83 -19.57
N ALA A 36 -2.79 -13.05 -18.31
CA ALA A 36 -1.84 -13.09 -17.21
C ALA A 36 -0.70 -14.06 -17.47
N SER A 37 0.53 -13.56 -17.45
CA SER A 37 1.72 -14.32 -17.79
C SER A 37 2.55 -14.74 -16.57
N ASN A 38 2.43 -14.02 -15.44
CA ASN A 38 3.27 -14.20 -14.24
C ASN A 38 2.47 -14.05 -12.94
N GLN A 39 1.35 -14.78 -12.85
CA GLN A 39 0.55 -14.76 -11.62
C GLN A 39 1.35 -15.33 -10.44
N ALA A 40 1.43 -14.55 -9.38
CA ALA A 40 2.08 -14.93 -8.14
C ALA A 40 1.19 -14.57 -6.94
N THR A 41 1.48 -15.16 -5.79
CA THR A 41 0.93 -14.69 -4.52
C THR A 41 1.74 -13.51 -4.05
N ASP A 42 1.06 -12.41 -3.72
CA ASP A 42 1.63 -11.21 -3.13
C ASP A 42 1.50 -11.25 -1.61
N PHE A 43 2.57 -10.90 -0.90
CA PHE A 43 2.60 -10.70 0.54
C PHE A 43 3.06 -9.28 0.82
N ARG A 44 2.23 -8.51 1.53
CA ARG A 44 2.47 -7.09 1.81
C ARG A 44 2.51 -6.81 3.31
N TYR A 45 3.49 -6.03 3.71
CA TYR A 45 3.50 -5.34 5.00
C TYR A 45 3.66 -3.85 4.77
N GLU A 46 2.81 -3.05 5.39
CA GLU A 46 2.94 -1.59 5.43
C GLU A 46 2.78 -1.09 6.86
N ARG A 47 3.60 -0.12 7.21
CA ARG A 47 3.38 0.72 8.36
C ARG A 47 2.84 2.07 7.91
N ARG A 48 1.59 2.35 8.24
CA ARG A 48 0.88 3.59 7.95
C ARG A 48 0.89 4.47 9.18
N PHE A 49 1.51 5.63 9.09
CA PHE A 49 1.62 6.58 10.21
C PHE A 49 0.42 7.52 10.21
N GLY A 50 -0.20 7.75 11.36
CA GLY A 50 -1.40 8.59 11.48
C GLY A 50 -1.14 10.09 11.45
N ASN A 51 0.11 10.53 11.54
CA ASN A 51 0.48 11.93 11.53
C ASN A 51 0.35 12.54 10.13
N THR A 52 -0.29 13.70 10.05
CA THR A 52 -0.39 14.48 8.80
C THR A 52 0.95 15.09 8.45
N LEU A 53 1.43 14.85 7.23
CA LEU A 53 2.60 15.53 6.66
C LEU A 53 2.22 16.86 6.04
N PHE A 54 1.13 16.86 5.26
CA PHE A 54 0.63 18.03 4.55
C PHE A 54 -0.89 18.04 4.60
N ASP A 55 -1.44 19.21 4.77
CA ASP A 55 -2.84 19.52 4.54
C ASP A 55 -2.94 20.26 3.21
N ILE A 56 -3.68 19.69 2.25
CA ILE A 56 -3.83 20.24 0.90
C ILE A 56 -5.27 20.66 0.59
N GLY A 57 -6.16 20.55 1.56
CA GLY A 57 -7.59 20.84 1.42
C GLY A 57 -8.06 22.04 2.22
N PRO A 58 -9.37 22.29 2.23
CA PRO A 58 -10.01 23.25 3.11
C PRO A 58 -9.77 22.92 4.59
N GLU A 59 -9.59 23.91 5.44
CA GLU A 59 -9.23 23.75 6.87
C GLU A 59 -10.19 22.84 7.68
N GLU A 60 -11.41 22.63 7.18
CA GLU A 60 -12.44 21.82 7.86
C GLU A 60 -12.56 20.38 7.31
N ASP A 61 -11.77 20.00 6.28
CA ASP A 61 -11.90 18.71 5.59
C ASP A 61 -10.68 17.81 5.81
N ASN A 62 -10.79 16.89 6.75
CA ASN A 62 -9.73 15.94 7.11
C ASN A 62 -9.37 14.93 5.99
N PHE A 63 -10.17 14.82 4.93
CA PHE A 63 -9.89 13.94 3.80
C PHE A 63 -8.58 14.30 3.11
N PHE A 64 -8.24 15.57 3.05
CA PHE A 64 -7.03 16.06 2.38
C PHE A 64 -5.76 16.00 3.23
N TYR A 65 -5.80 15.34 4.39
CA TYR A 65 -4.61 15.12 5.21
C TYR A 65 -3.74 14.01 4.64
N LEU A 66 -2.65 14.39 3.98
CA LEU A 66 -1.66 13.47 3.46
C LEU A 66 -0.83 12.89 4.61
N LYS A 67 -0.92 11.57 4.79
CA LYS A 67 -0.23 10.81 5.83
C LYS A 67 0.82 9.91 5.19
N PRO A 68 1.98 9.68 5.82
CA PRO A 68 3.04 8.85 5.26
C PRO A 68 2.83 7.36 5.53
N PHE A 69 3.37 6.53 4.64
CA PHE A 69 3.55 5.10 4.86
C PHE A 69 4.90 4.62 4.32
N ALA A 70 5.35 3.48 4.84
CA ALA A 70 6.45 2.71 4.28
C ALA A 70 6.10 1.22 4.34
N GLY A 71 6.61 0.44 3.38
CA GLY A 71 6.26 -0.97 3.32
C GLY A 71 7.20 -1.81 2.46
N ILE A 72 6.87 -3.10 2.45
CA ILE A 72 7.53 -4.11 1.62
C ILE A 72 6.47 -5.04 1.03
N GLU A 73 6.66 -5.41 -0.23
CA GLU A 73 5.91 -6.47 -0.89
C GLU A 73 6.88 -7.57 -1.35
N LEU A 74 6.46 -8.80 -1.20
CA LEU A 74 7.19 -10.00 -1.60
C LEU A 74 6.26 -10.91 -2.36
N THR A 75 6.70 -11.45 -3.49
CA THR A 75 5.89 -12.37 -4.26
C THR A 75 6.40 -13.81 -4.14
N SER A 76 5.54 -14.78 -4.41
CA SER A 76 5.90 -16.21 -4.37
C SER A 76 6.95 -16.60 -5.41
N ASP A 77 7.19 -15.80 -6.43
CA ASP A 77 8.24 -15.94 -7.46
C ASP A 77 9.50 -15.13 -7.14
N SER A 78 9.64 -14.67 -5.88
CA SER A 78 10.80 -13.96 -5.34
C SER A 78 10.99 -12.54 -5.85
N ALA A 79 9.99 -11.91 -6.48
CA ALA A 79 10.04 -10.48 -6.68
C ALA A 79 9.88 -9.76 -5.34
N SER A 80 10.51 -8.59 -5.21
CA SER A 80 10.45 -7.77 -3.99
C SER A 80 10.33 -6.30 -4.31
N TYR A 81 9.57 -5.58 -3.49
CA TYR A 81 9.33 -4.15 -3.65
C TYR A 81 9.37 -3.45 -2.30
N ILE A 82 10.31 -2.53 -2.13
CA ILE A 82 10.40 -1.67 -0.94
C ILE A 82 9.86 -0.30 -1.34
N ILE A 83 8.87 0.19 -0.63
CA ILE A 83 8.10 1.38 -1.00
C ILE A 83 7.96 2.33 0.18
N ALA A 84 7.92 3.62 -0.13
CA ALA A 84 7.42 4.67 0.76
C ALA A 84 6.50 5.61 -0.02
N GLY A 85 5.56 6.21 0.67
CA GLY A 85 4.57 7.07 0.01
C GLY A 85 3.65 7.79 0.98
N ILE A 86 2.54 8.22 0.42
CA ILE A 86 1.49 8.96 1.12
C ILE A 86 0.14 8.27 0.91
N TYR A 87 -0.74 8.43 1.87
CA TYR A 87 -2.12 7.99 1.77
C TYR A 87 -3.06 9.07 2.31
N LEU A 88 -4.28 9.02 1.82
CA LEU A 88 -5.44 9.73 2.36
C LEU A 88 -6.36 8.71 3.03
N GLU A 89 -7.26 9.19 3.86
CA GLU A 89 -8.21 8.33 4.55
C GLU A 89 -9.50 9.07 4.84
N ASP A 90 -10.64 8.49 4.43
CA ASP A 90 -11.94 9.06 4.72
C ASP A 90 -12.99 8.01 5.07
N ASN A 91 -13.97 8.44 5.84
CA ASN A 91 -15.12 7.64 6.18
C ASN A 91 -16.16 7.70 5.07
N LEU A 92 -16.42 6.57 4.39
CA LEU A 92 -17.36 6.52 3.28
C LEU A 92 -18.78 6.94 3.67
N GLY A 93 -19.22 6.62 4.88
CA GLY A 93 -20.52 7.06 5.36
C GLY A 93 -20.60 8.57 5.49
N GLN A 94 -19.57 9.20 6.04
CA GLN A 94 -19.48 10.65 6.17
C GLN A 94 -19.50 11.32 4.78
N LEU A 95 -18.71 10.78 3.83
CA LEU A 95 -18.59 11.30 2.47
C LEU A 95 -19.93 11.28 1.70
N PHE A 96 -20.70 10.19 1.80
CA PHE A 96 -21.91 10.02 0.99
C PHE A 96 -23.22 10.38 1.70
N THR A 97 -23.27 10.29 3.00
CA THR A 97 -24.53 10.44 3.77
C THR A 97 -24.44 11.48 4.91
N GLY A 98 -23.27 12.03 5.16
CA GLY A 98 -23.02 12.93 6.30
C GLY A 98 -23.07 12.21 7.66
N LYS A 99 -23.03 10.87 7.70
CA LYS A 99 -23.03 10.07 8.93
C LYS A 99 -21.87 9.11 8.93
N GLU A 100 -21.23 8.94 10.08
CA GLU A 100 -20.16 7.98 10.24
C GLU A 100 -20.63 6.55 9.95
N SER A 101 -19.76 5.77 9.35
CA SER A 101 -19.89 4.34 9.12
C SER A 101 -18.60 3.62 9.54
N ASN A 102 -18.62 2.29 9.48
CA ASN A 102 -17.40 1.50 9.70
C ASN A 102 -16.58 1.30 8.42
N LEU A 103 -16.99 1.90 7.29
CA LEU A 103 -16.30 1.78 6.02
C LEU A 103 -15.37 2.97 5.81
N ILE A 104 -14.09 2.66 5.57
CA ILE A 104 -13.04 3.65 5.35
C ILE A 104 -12.47 3.44 3.94
N PHE A 105 -12.36 4.52 3.19
CA PHE A 105 -11.68 4.57 1.90
C PHE A 105 -10.26 5.10 2.06
N THR A 106 -9.29 4.39 1.49
CA THR A 106 -7.87 4.74 1.64
C THR A 106 -7.16 4.68 0.29
N PRO A 107 -7.17 5.76 -0.50
CA PRO A 107 -6.29 5.90 -1.65
C PRO A 107 -4.85 6.16 -1.19
N SER A 108 -3.89 5.56 -1.89
CA SER A 108 -2.46 5.77 -1.62
C SER A 108 -1.64 5.83 -2.89
N PHE A 109 -0.51 6.53 -2.81
CA PHE A 109 0.49 6.61 -3.85
C PHE A 109 1.88 6.53 -3.25
N GLY A 110 2.76 5.74 -3.85
CA GLY A 110 4.12 5.59 -3.39
C GLY A 110 5.11 5.34 -4.51
N VAL A 111 6.38 5.50 -4.18
CA VAL A 111 7.52 5.19 -5.03
C VAL A 111 8.44 4.24 -4.28
N GLY A 112 9.07 3.32 -5.01
CA GLY A 112 9.93 2.34 -4.36
C GLY A 112 10.92 1.68 -5.32
N TYR A 113 11.73 0.81 -4.72
CA TYR A 113 12.71 -0.01 -5.41
C TYR A 113 12.17 -1.41 -5.60
N TYR A 114 12.12 -1.86 -6.83
CA TYR A 114 11.62 -3.16 -7.25
C TYR A 114 12.76 -4.06 -7.72
N ASP A 115 12.77 -5.29 -7.28
CA ASP A 115 13.60 -6.37 -7.82
C ASP A 115 12.71 -7.48 -8.35
N ASP A 116 12.90 -7.83 -9.62
CA ASP A 116 12.05 -8.78 -10.34
C ASP A 116 12.19 -10.23 -9.83
N GLY A 117 13.33 -10.58 -9.20
CA GLY A 117 13.57 -11.97 -8.81
C GLY A 117 13.41 -12.93 -9.98
N ASN A 118 12.47 -13.87 -9.87
CA ASN A 118 12.02 -14.74 -10.97
C ASN A 118 10.67 -14.28 -11.56
N GLY A 119 10.15 -13.15 -11.11
CA GLY A 119 8.84 -12.64 -11.50
C GLY A 119 8.85 -11.72 -12.73
N LEU A 120 7.83 -10.88 -12.81
CA LEU A 120 7.61 -10.00 -13.96
C LEU A 120 8.66 -8.88 -14.01
N LYS A 121 9.30 -8.72 -15.18
CA LYS A 121 10.25 -7.63 -15.45
C LYS A 121 9.50 -6.35 -15.75
N LEU A 122 9.54 -5.40 -14.82
CA LEU A 122 8.88 -4.10 -14.98
C LEU A 122 9.72 -3.02 -15.68
N GLY A 123 10.92 -3.41 -16.17
CA GLY A 123 11.75 -2.58 -17.03
C GLY A 123 12.58 -1.51 -16.33
N ASN A 124 12.29 -1.16 -15.10
CA ASN A 124 13.05 -0.22 -14.27
C ASN A 124 13.03 -0.67 -12.81
N LYS A 125 14.06 -0.37 -12.05
CA LYS A 125 14.10 -0.65 -10.62
C LYS A 125 13.24 0.33 -9.79
N ILE A 126 13.04 1.55 -10.29
CA ILE A 126 12.13 2.50 -9.67
C ILE A 126 10.74 2.29 -10.22
N GLN A 127 9.81 2.02 -9.31
CA GLN A 127 8.40 1.79 -9.62
C GLN A 127 7.52 2.72 -8.78
N PHE A 128 6.38 3.07 -9.33
CA PHE A 128 5.30 3.79 -8.65
C PHE A 128 4.15 2.84 -8.40
N ARG A 129 3.50 2.96 -7.24
CA ARG A 129 2.28 2.21 -6.92
C ARG A 129 1.16 3.16 -6.56
N SER A 130 0.02 3.00 -7.24
CA SER A 130 -1.26 3.58 -6.84
C SER A 130 -2.13 2.47 -6.26
N THR A 131 -2.81 2.72 -5.14
CA THR A 131 -3.71 1.74 -4.52
C THR A 131 -5.01 2.41 -4.10
N PHE A 132 -6.13 1.73 -4.34
CA PHE A 132 -7.43 2.04 -3.77
C PHE A 132 -7.83 0.91 -2.82
N GLU A 133 -8.16 1.27 -1.59
CA GLU A 133 -8.52 0.31 -0.55
C GLU A 133 -9.83 0.72 0.11
N ILE A 134 -10.68 -0.27 0.39
CA ILE A 134 -11.84 -0.12 1.26
C ILE A 134 -11.67 -1.06 2.43
N SER A 135 -11.72 -0.51 3.65
CA SER A 135 -11.63 -1.27 4.88
C SER A 135 -12.91 -1.16 5.71
N TYR A 136 -13.17 -2.20 6.50
CA TYR A 136 -14.22 -2.23 7.51
C TYR A 136 -13.58 -2.24 8.90
N GLU A 137 -13.87 -1.21 9.69
CA GLU A 137 -13.38 -1.08 11.06
C GLU A 137 -14.21 -1.94 12.03
N LEU A 138 -13.52 -2.82 12.74
CA LEU A 138 -14.08 -3.71 13.75
C LEU A 138 -14.21 -2.97 15.09
N LYS A 139 -14.97 -3.56 16.04
CA LYS A 139 -15.16 -2.98 17.39
C LYS A 139 -13.87 -2.75 18.18
N ASN A 140 -12.84 -3.55 17.92
CA ASN A 140 -11.52 -3.44 18.54
C ASN A 140 -10.56 -2.50 17.78
N LYS A 141 -11.08 -1.72 16.84
CA LYS A 141 -10.33 -0.80 15.97
C LYS A 141 -9.40 -1.47 14.96
N ASN A 142 -9.30 -2.78 14.91
CA ASN A 142 -8.67 -3.46 13.80
C ASN A 142 -9.52 -3.31 12.54
N ARG A 143 -8.90 -3.48 11.37
CA ARG A 143 -9.62 -3.38 10.09
C ARG A 143 -9.37 -4.62 9.24
N ILE A 144 -10.37 -5.00 8.47
CA ILE A 144 -10.26 -5.93 7.35
C ILE A 144 -10.49 -5.14 6.07
N ALA A 145 -9.66 -5.34 5.07
CA ALA A 145 -9.72 -4.55 3.86
C ALA A 145 -9.56 -5.37 2.59
N GLY A 146 -10.15 -4.85 1.51
CA GLY A 146 -9.87 -5.25 0.14
C GLY A 146 -9.23 -4.08 -0.61
N SER A 147 -8.24 -4.35 -1.44
CA SER A 147 -7.57 -3.33 -2.22
C SER A 147 -7.28 -3.76 -3.65
N PHE A 148 -7.24 -2.76 -4.53
CA PHE A 148 -6.75 -2.85 -5.91
C PHE A 148 -5.57 -1.90 -6.07
N GLY A 149 -4.45 -2.42 -6.55
CA GLY A 149 -3.22 -1.68 -6.78
C GLY A 149 -2.72 -1.81 -8.20
N HIS A 150 -2.01 -0.79 -8.65
CA HIS A 150 -1.28 -0.79 -9.92
C HIS A 150 0.16 -0.36 -9.68
N ILE A 151 1.12 -1.15 -10.16
CA ILE A 151 2.55 -0.82 -10.14
C ILE A 151 3.02 -0.60 -11.57
N SER A 152 3.76 0.48 -11.80
CA SER A 152 4.40 0.77 -13.08
C SER A 152 5.60 1.72 -12.92
N ASN A 153 6.49 1.75 -13.91
CA ASN A 153 7.62 2.66 -13.88
C ASN A 153 7.32 4.07 -14.42
N GLY A 154 6.06 4.41 -14.71
CA GLY A 154 5.68 5.72 -15.22
C GLY A 154 6.37 6.12 -16.54
N ASN A 155 6.72 5.15 -17.39
CA ASN A 155 7.48 5.33 -18.61
C ASN A 155 8.94 5.83 -18.42
N LEU A 156 9.54 5.58 -17.26
CA LEU A 156 10.99 5.79 -17.04
C LEU A 156 11.85 4.83 -17.88
N SER A 157 11.24 3.81 -18.50
CA SER A 157 11.87 2.85 -19.39
C SER A 157 10.95 2.54 -20.56
N ASN A 158 11.52 2.07 -21.69
CA ASN A 158 10.76 1.62 -22.87
C ASN A 158 9.96 0.33 -22.60
N ILE A 159 10.30 -0.42 -21.55
CA ILE A 159 9.57 -1.59 -21.07
C ILE A 159 8.78 -1.15 -19.84
N ASN A 160 7.47 -1.18 -19.92
CA ASN A 160 6.57 -0.81 -18.81
C ASN A 160 5.25 -1.59 -18.94
N PRO A 161 5.27 -2.92 -18.68
CA PRO A 161 4.05 -3.72 -18.81
C PRO A 161 2.98 -3.35 -17.78
N GLY A 162 3.41 -2.78 -16.63
CA GLY A 162 2.54 -2.58 -15.47
C GLY A 162 2.12 -3.91 -14.82
N VAL A 163 1.60 -3.80 -13.61
CA VAL A 163 1.06 -4.94 -12.86
C VAL A 163 -0.13 -4.50 -12.04
N GLU A 164 -1.23 -5.25 -12.11
CA GLU A 164 -2.39 -5.11 -11.26
C GLU A 164 -2.33 -6.12 -10.11
N ILE A 165 -2.69 -5.64 -8.90
CA ILE A 165 -2.70 -6.43 -7.68
C ILE A 165 -4.07 -6.32 -7.03
N ILE A 166 -4.67 -7.46 -6.68
CA ILE A 166 -5.86 -7.52 -5.82
C ILE A 166 -5.42 -8.17 -4.52
N SER A 167 -5.63 -7.49 -3.39
CA SER A 167 -5.24 -8.04 -2.10
C SER A 167 -6.28 -7.83 -1.02
N PHE A 168 -6.23 -8.71 -0.02
CA PHE A 168 -6.94 -8.60 1.26
C PHE A 168 -5.94 -8.32 2.35
N SER A 169 -6.32 -7.50 3.33
CA SER A 169 -5.44 -7.18 4.44
C SER A 169 -6.15 -7.16 5.78
N TYR A 170 -5.36 -7.39 6.82
CA TYR A 170 -5.72 -7.18 8.22
C TYR A 170 -4.84 -6.07 8.77
N GLN A 171 -5.46 -5.08 9.43
CA GLN A 171 -4.78 -3.89 9.91
C GLN A 171 -4.92 -3.79 11.41
N ILE A 172 -3.82 -3.55 12.09
CA ILE A 172 -3.72 -3.50 13.55
C ILE A 172 -3.30 -2.07 13.93
N PRO A 173 -4.10 -1.34 14.74
CA PRO A 173 -3.70 -0.02 15.21
C PRO A 173 -2.53 -0.11 16.20
N PHE A 174 -1.65 0.89 16.23
CA PHE A 174 -0.56 1.03 17.19
C PHE A 174 -0.48 2.41 17.81
#